data_334e03c64a7cd3351d65ddeeb22112c4
#
_entry.id   334e03c64a7cd3351d65ddeeb22112c4
#
_cell.length_a   1.000
_cell.length_b   1.000
_cell.length_c   1.000
_cell.angle_alpha   90.00
_cell.angle_beta   90.00
_cell.angle_gamma   90.00
#
_symmetry.space_group_name_H-M   'P 1'
#
loop_
_entity.id
_entity.type
_entity.pdbx_description
1 polymer ?
#
loop_
_entity_poly.entity_id
_entity_poly.type
_entity_poly.pdbx_seq_one_letter_code
_entity_poly.pdbx_strand_id
1 'polypeptide(L)'
;QAGSDQAQEKWLRESYKLGHKDAVQQALEAIIDDPASDTLLAFAEDFYARKFDRKRTSTLTDMLRDATHVVQLDDIHNQSVEQGVISYYRRQGLAAYRAENQPWRMLFGLLFWDWLYGEWGLVSEFDRRPQVLRYNDFYDRFGSDIEQHLNKYCVSADTLHCYLLKQASAHYSKVNSIFMWRQGLPESLKILLEYTCMDNLRQFLVLMCKDYASLRDGFPDILVVDNNTLRFEEIKAPGDQLRRNQLITIQRLRQCGFEVGITQVNWYHDPLQPYVVVDIETTGGQSAYHRITEVGMVKLIGGEEVARWQSLINPQRHIPSRITQLTGISDDMVAGAPVFAEVAEDIEAFTKDSVFVAHNVNFDYGFIKQEFARLDLDFKRPKFCTCARMRKAFPGLKSYGLGALSAHFDIHLENHHRALDDAQAAAELLRLIQSKNDMNN
;
A
#
# COMPACT_ATOMS: atom_id res chain seq x y z
N GLN A 1 1.08 22.56 -20.63
CA GLN A 1 0.19 21.59 -21.31
C GLN A 1 -1.06 21.27 -20.49
N ALA A 2 -0.98 20.80 -19.25
CA ALA A 2 -2.18 20.44 -18.45
C ALA A 2 -3.23 21.57 -18.35
N GLY A 3 -2.82 22.83 -18.29
CA GLY A 3 -3.73 23.97 -18.35
C GLY A 3 -4.37 24.17 -19.73
N SER A 4 -3.68 23.80 -20.78
CA SER A 4 -4.18 23.81 -22.17
C SER A 4 -5.21 22.69 -22.38
N ASP A 5 -4.93 21.46 -21.92
CA ASP A 5 -5.83 20.31 -22.07
C ASP A 5 -7.16 20.54 -21.35
N GLN A 6 -7.13 21.02 -20.11
CA GLN A 6 -8.34 21.36 -19.36
C GLN A 6 -9.16 22.48 -20.02
N ALA A 7 -8.49 23.48 -20.60
CA ALA A 7 -9.17 24.54 -21.33
C ALA A 7 -9.83 24.02 -22.59
N GLN A 8 -9.16 23.09 -23.31
CA GLN A 8 -9.66 22.46 -24.52
C GLN A 8 -10.84 21.51 -24.22
N GLU A 9 -10.74 20.70 -23.16
CA GLU A 9 -11.86 19.88 -22.69
C GLU A 9 -13.09 20.75 -22.34
N LYS A 10 -12.87 21.85 -21.62
CA LYS A 10 -13.95 22.75 -21.23
C LYS A 10 -14.59 23.38 -22.45
N TRP A 11 -13.80 23.84 -23.42
CA TRP A 11 -14.29 24.40 -24.67
C TRP A 11 -15.14 23.40 -25.45
N LEU A 12 -14.69 22.15 -25.60
CA LEU A 12 -15.42 21.09 -26.28
C LEU A 12 -16.77 20.80 -25.62
N ARG A 13 -16.79 20.72 -24.28
CA ARG A 13 -18.04 20.51 -23.51
C ARG A 13 -19.03 21.65 -23.68
N GLU A 14 -18.57 22.89 -23.56
CA GLU A 14 -19.44 24.07 -23.68
C GLU A 14 -19.91 24.25 -25.13
N SER A 15 -19.06 24.11 -26.13
CA SER A 15 -19.42 24.17 -27.54
C SER A 15 -20.48 23.11 -27.91
N TYR A 16 -20.36 21.88 -27.38
CA TYR A 16 -21.36 20.84 -27.58
C TYR A 16 -22.71 21.22 -26.97
N LYS A 17 -22.73 21.80 -25.77
CA LYS A 17 -23.97 22.28 -25.10
C LYS A 17 -24.64 23.41 -25.89
N LEU A 18 -23.84 24.29 -26.51
CA LEU A 18 -24.31 25.40 -27.34
C LEU A 18 -24.82 24.93 -28.72
N GLY A 19 -24.73 23.66 -29.04
CA GLY A 19 -25.24 23.08 -30.28
C GLY A 19 -24.24 23.02 -31.46
N HIS A 20 -22.98 23.43 -31.26
CA HIS A 20 -21.94 23.38 -32.30
C HIS A 20 -21.38 21.97 -32.51
N LYS A 21 -22.27 20.98 -32.78
CA LYS A 21 -21.94 19.56 -32.76
C LYS A 21 -20.94 19.15 -33.84
N ASP A 22 -21.10 19.66 -35.06
CA ASP A 22 -20.20 19.30 -36.19
C ASP A 22 -18.79 19.80 -35.96
N ALA A 23 -18.61 21.03 -35.46
CA ALA A 23 -17.32 21.59 -35.11
C ALA A 23 -16.64 20.83 -33.95
N VAL A 24 -17.44 20.39 -32.96
CA VAL A 24 -16.94 19.57 -31.86
C VAL A 24 -16.54 18.19 -32.35
N GLN A 25 -17.29 17.58 -33.25
CA GLN A 25 -16.97 16.28 -33.83
C GLN A 25 -15.63 16.33 -34.57
N GLN A 26 -15.46 17.29 -35.48
CA GLN A 26 -14.20 17.49 -36.21
C GLN A 26 -13.00 17.74 -35.29
N ALA A 27 -13.18 18.54 -34.25
CA ALA A 27 -12.14 18.82 -33.28
C ALA A 27 -11.76 17.58 -32.45
N LEU A 28 -12.73 16.72 -32.10
CA LEU A 28 -12.47 15.45 -31.41
C LEU A 28 -11.74 14.45 -32.32
N GLU A 29 -12.14 14.33 -33.59
CA GLU A 29 -11.47 13.50 -34.58
C GLU A 29 -10.01 13.93 -34.76
N ALA A 30 -9.76 15.23 -34.88
CA ALA A 30 -8.39 15.77 -34.97
C ALA A 30 -7.55 15.46 -33.73
N ILE A 31 -8.16 15.52 -32.53
CA ILE A 31 -7.47 15.17 -31.26
C ILE A 31 -7.19 13.66 -31.20
N ILE A 32 -8.07 12.82 -31.71
CA ILE A 32 -7.90 11.36 -31.73
C ILE A 32 -6.78 10.97 -32.71
N ASP A 33 -6.70 11.62 -33.86
CA ASP A 33 -5.68 11.37 -34.88
C ASP A 33 -4.28 11.85 -34.46
N ASP A 34 -4.18 13.02 -33.81
CA ASP A 34 -2.90 13.60 -33.39
C ASP A 34 -3.04 14.21 -31.95
N PRO A 35 -2.99 13.39 -30.92
CA PRO A 35 -3.23 13.83 -29.54
C PRO A 35 -2.04 14.57 -28.96
N ALA A 36 -2.27 15.77 -28.42
CA ALA A 36 -1.26 16.54 -27.68
C ALA A 36 -0.88 15.89 -26.32
N SER A 37 -1.73 15.02 -25.78
CA SER A 37 -1.48 14.25 -24.55
C SER A 37 -2.41 13.05 -24.45
N ASP A 38 -1.99 12.01 -23.70
CA ASP A 38 -2.82 10.84 -23.42
C ASP A 38 -4.09 11.20 -22.62
N THR A 39 -4.02 12.24 -21.79
CA THR A 39 -5.18 12.74 -21.03
C THR A 39 -6.25 13.32 -21.97
N LEU A 40 -5.83 14.06 -22.95
CA LEU A 40 -6.75 14.68 -23.93
C LEU A 40 -7.29 13.61 -24.89
N LEU A 41 -6.48 12.64 -25.32
CA LEU A 41 -6.89 11.49 -26.11
C LEU A 41 -8.02 10.71 -25.42
N ALA A 42 -7.77 10.27 -24.19
CA ALA A 42 -8.77 9.51 -23.42
C ALA A 42 -10.08 10.28 -23.22
N PHE A 43 -10.00 11.61 -23.06
CA PHE A 43 -11.20 12.46 -23.03
C PHE A 43 -11.92 12.47 -24.38
N ALA A 44 -11.19 12.68 -25.47
CA ALA A 44 -11.76 12.79 -26.82
C ALA A 44 -12.45 11.50 -27.26
N GLU A 45 -11.80 10.36 -27.07
CA GLU A 45 -12.36 9.03 -27.37
C GLU A 45 -13.65 8.77 -26.58
N ASP A 46 -13.63 9.00 -25.25
CA ASP A 46 -14.80 8.77 -24.40
C ASP A 46 -15.95 9.74 -24.71
N PHE A 47 -15.63 11.00 -24.99
CA PHE A 47 -16.63 12.01 -25.33
C PHE A 47 -17.24 11.73 -26.73
N TYR A 48 -16.42 11.37 -27.70
CA TYR A 48 -16.85 10.99 -29.05
C TYR A 48 -17.78 9.78 -29.02
N ALA A 49 -17.32 8.69 -28.39
CA ALA A 49 -18.12 7.46 -28.27
C ALA A 49 -19.49 7.70 -27.64
N ARG A 50 -19.57 8.51 -26.57
CA ARG A 50 -20.86 8.78 -25.89
C ARG A 50 -21.75 9.75 -26.64
N LYS A 51 -21.21 10.72 -27.37
CA LYS A 51 -21.98 11.82 -27.97
C LYS A 51 -22.31 11.57 -29.43
N PHE A 52 -21.44 10.87 -30.16
CA PHE A 52 -21.58 10.64 -31.60
C PHE A 52 -21.86 9.16 -31.95
N ASP A 53 -21.20 8.20 -31.26
CA ASP A 53 -21.44 6.77 -31.47
C ASP A 53 -22.58 6.19 -30.60
N ARG A 54 -23.27 7.04 -29.83
CA ARG A 54 -24.38 6.68 -28.96
C ARG A 54 -24.05 5.62 -27.90
N LYS A 55 -22.79 5.50 -27.49
CA LYS A 55 -22.39 4.62 -26.41
C LYS A 55 -23.05 5.08 -25.09
N ARG A 56 -23.71 4.16 -24.38
CA ARG A 56 -24.48 4.50 -23.17
C ARG A 56 -23.62 4.70 -21.95
N THR A 57 -22.48 4.03 -21.88
CA THR A 57 -21.57 4.01 -20.74
C THR A 57 -20.22 4.64 -21.12
N SER A 58 -19.52 5.17 -20.12
CA SER A 58 -18.15 5.63 -20.31
C SER A 58 -17.17 4.45 -20.38
N THR A 59 -16.03 4.66 -21.03
CA THR A 59 -14.94 3.67 -21.07
C THR A 59 -14.51 3.24 -19.67
N LEU A 60 -14.49 4.17 -18.70
CA LEU A 60 -14.25 3.88 -17.28
C LEU A 60 -15.26 2.91 -16.68
N THR A 61 -16.55 3.10 -17.01
CA THR A 61 -17.63 2.22 -16.52
C THR A 61 -17.52 0.83 -17.12
N ASP A 62 -17.19 0.74 -18.42
CA ASP A 62 -17.05 -0.55 -19.08
C ASP A 62 -15.86 -1.32 -18.51
N MET A 63 -14.72 -0.68 -18.33
CA MET A 63 -13.56 -1.33 -17.70
C MET A 63 -13.86 -1.86 -16.29
N LEU A 64 -14.69 -1.16 -15.50
CA LEU A 64 -15.12 -1.66 -14.19
C LEU A 64 -16.07 -2.86 -14.30
N ARG A 65 -16.91 -2.89 -15.32
CA ARG A 65 -17.81 -4.04 -15.58
C ARG A 65 -17.07 -5.27 -16.06
N ASP A 66 -16.01 -5.05 -16.84
CA ASP A 66 -15.13 -6.09 -17.35
C ASP A 66 -14.01 -6.45 -16.35
N ALA A 67 -14.29 -6.28 -15.04
CA ALA A 67 -13.37 -6.66 -13.98
C ALA A 67 -12.93 -8.12 -14.15
N THR A 68 -11.62 -8.33 -14.18
CA THR A 68 -11.03 -9.63 -14.48
C THR A 68 -11.15 -10.59 -13.29
N HIS A 69 -11.19 -10.04 -12.08
CA HIS A 69 -11.19 -10.82 -10.85
C HIS A 69 -12.20 -10.26 -9.85
N VAL A 70 -12.76 -11.15 -9.04
CA VAL A 70 -13.60 -10.80 -7.89
C VAL A 70 -13.01 -11.48 -6.66
N VAL A 71 -12.71 -10.70 -5.63
CA VAL A 71 -12.15 -11.18 -4.37
C VAL A 71 -13.16 -10.99 -3.26
N GLN A 72 -13.42 -12.06 -2.52
CA GLN A 72 -14.18 -11.99 -1.27
C GLN A 72 -13.21 -11.63 -0.13
N LEU A 73 -13.44 -10.51 0.53
CA LEU A 73 -12.55 -9.96 1.54
C LEU A 73 -13.30 -9.63 2.82
N ASP A 74 -12.71 -9.99 3.97
CA ASP A 74 -13.27 -9.65 5.26
C ASP A 74 -13.39 -8.13 5.43
N ASP A 75 -14.50 -7.67 5.96
CA ASP A 75 -14.85 -6.25 6.12
C ASP A 75 -13.89 -5.49 7.05
N ILE A 76 -13.09 -6.18 7.86
CA ILE A 76 -12.03 -5.60 8.69
C ILE A 76 -10.98 -4.85 7.87
N HIS A 77 -10.86 -5.20 6.58
CA HIS A 77 -9.92 -4.58 5.64
C HIS A 77 -10.46 -3.31 4.95
N ASN A 78 -11.66 -2.83 5.31
CA ASN A 78 -12.31 -1.70 4.64
C ASN A 78 -11.49 -0.39 4.67
N GLN A 79 -10.57 -0.22 5.60
CA GLN A 79 -9.67 0.95 5.69
C GLN A 79 -8.31 0.74 5.00
N SER A 80 -8.04 -0.45 4.49
CA SER A 80 -6.79 -0.82 3.84
C SER A 80 -7.01 -1.97 2.86
N VAL A 81 -7.85 -1.72 1.87
CA VAL A 81 -8.36 -2.73 0.94
C VAL A 81 -7.24 -3.42 0.18
N GLU A 82 -6.27 -2.65 -0.34
CA GLU A 82 -5.14 -3.19 -1.09
C GLU A 82 -4.30 -4.14 -0.22
N GLN A 83 -4.07 -3.79 1.05
CA GLN A 83 -3.36 -4.67 1.99
C GLN A 83 -4.16 -5.94 2.27
N GLY A 84 -5.47 -5.84 2.36
CA GLY A 84 -6.37 -6.99 2.53
C GLY A 84 -6.29 -7.95 1.34
N VAL A 85 -6.30 -7.43 0.11
CA VAL A 85 -6.16 -8.23 -1.11
C VAL A 85 -4.77 -8.87 -1.21
N ILE A 86 -3.70 -8.15 -0.85
CA ILE A 86 -2.35 -8.71 -0.74
C ILE A 86 -2.33 -9.90 0.22
N SER A 87 -2.91 -9.74 1.41
CA SER A 87 -2.99 -10.82 2.41
C SER A 87 -3.83 -12.01 1.91
N TYR A 88 -4.91 -11.73 1.21
CA TYR A 88 -5.76 -12.76 0.58
C TYR A 88 -4.95 -13.61 -0.42
N TYR A 89 -4.21 -12.99 -1.34
CA TYR A 89 -3.39 -13.72 -2.31
C TYR A 89 -2.26 -14.51 -1.64
N ARG A 90 -1.59 -13.92 -0.64
CA ARG A 90 -0.52 -14.61 0.11
C ARG A 90 -1.02 -15.84 0.85
N ARG A 91 -2.24 -15.81 1.40
CA ARG A 91 -2.87 -16.99 2.03
C ARG A 91 -3.16 -18.11 1.02
N GLN A 92 -3.30 -17.75 -0.27
CA GLN A 92 -3.42 -18.73 -1.36
C GLN A 92 -2.07 -19.20 -1.92
N GLY A 93 -0.96 -18.79 -1.33
CA GLY A 93 0.38 -19.16 -1.76
C GLY A 93 0.95 -18.32 -2.90
N LEU A 94 0.28 -17.23 -3.28
CA LEU A 94 0.77 -16.32 -4.32
C LEU A 94 1.66 -15.23 -3.68
N ALA A 95 2.65 -14.76 -4.43
CA ALA A 95 3.44 -13.60 -4.02
C ALA A 95 2.73 -12.31 -4.49
N ALA A 96 2.36 -11.45 -3.54
CA ALA A 96 1.67 -10.20 -3.82
C ALA A 96 2.32 -9.03 -3.08
N TYR A 97 2.45 -7.89 -3.76
CA TYR A 97 3.18 -6.72 -3.28
C TYR A 97 2.44 -5.43 -3.64
N ARG A 98 2.60 -4.40 -2.81
CA ARG A 98 2.10 -3.07 -3.15
C ARG A 98 2.96 -2.48 -4.27
N ALA A 99 2.34 -2.06 -5.36
CA ALA A 99 3.00 -1.55 -6.55
C ALA A 99 2.81 -0.05 -6.77
N GLU A 100 1.62 0.45 -6.69
CA GLU A 100 1.21 1.84 -6.85
C GLU A 100 2.28 2.74 -7.57
N ASN A 101 2.31 4.04 -7.39
CA ASN A 101 3.17 4.96 -8.17
C ASN A 101 4.67 4.94 -7.79
N GLN A 102 5.02 4.57 -6.55
CA GLN A 102 6.39 4.76 -6.03
C GLN A 102 7.48 3.93 -6.73
N PRO A 103 7.31 2.62 -6.99
CA PRO A 103 8.33 1.84 -7.68
C PRO A 103 8.64 2.39 -9.08
N TRP A 104 7.61 2.80 -9.80
CA TRP A 104 7.73 3.35 -11.15
C TRP A 104 8.42 4.72 -11.17
N ARG A 105 8.04 5.59 -10.23
CA ARG A 105 8.67 6.89 -10.09
C ARG A 105 10.13 6.77 -9.66
N MET A 106 10.46 5.83 -8.78
CA MET A 106 11.83 5.57 -8.36
C MET A 106 12.66 4.99 -9.51
N LEU A 107 12.10 4.02 -10.26
CA LEU A 107 12.72 3.48 -11.45
C LEU A 107 13.05 4.59 -12.46
N PHE A 108 12.06 5.39 -12.83
CA PHE A 108 12.23 6.49 -13.78
C PHE A 108 13.22 7.54 -13.26
N GLY A 109 13.08 7.98 -12.04
CA GLY A 109 13.93 9.01 -11.44
C GLY A 109 15.39 8.59 -11.31
N LEU A 110 15.67 7.33 -10.93
CA LEU A 110 17.03 6.80 -10.83
C LEU A 110 17.63 6.52 -12.21
N LEU A 111 16.84 5.97 -13.13
CA LEU A 111 17.33 5.62 -14.47
C LEU A 111 17.77 6.86 -15.25
N PHE A 112 17.03 7.94 -15.13
CA PHE A 112 17.26 9.18 -15.87
C PHE A 112 17.83 10.32 -14.99
N TRP A 113 18.43 10.01 -13.85
CA TRP A 113 18.88 11.00 -12.86
C TRP A 113 19.72 12.12 -13.46
N ASP A 114 20.70 11.77 -14.31
CA ASP A 114 21.68 12.73 -14.84
C ASP A 114 21.02 13.78 -15.77
N TRP A 115 19.98 13.41 -16.54
CA TRP A 115 19.20 14.35 -17.34
C TRP A 115 18.22 15.17 -16.51
N LEU A 116 17.68 14.59 -15.45
CA LEU A 116 16.66 15.21 -14.62
C LEU A 116 17.25 16.19 -13.60
N TYR A 117 18.39 15.85 -13.02
CA TYR A 117 19.00 16.57 -11.90
C TYR A 117 20.48 16.92 -12.12
N GLY A 118 21.06 16.64 -13.29
CA GLY A 118 22.39 17.08 -13.71
C GLY A 118 22.43 18.57 -14.08
N GLU A 119 23.50 18.99 -14.72
CA GLU A 119 23.77 20.40 -15.06
C GLU A 119 22.62 21.11 -15.81
N TRP A 120 21.82 20.39 -16.56
CA TRP A 120 20.73 20.93 -17.40
C TRP A 120 19.34 20.69 -16.82
N GLY A 121 19.23 20.01 -15.68
CA GLY A 121 17.94 19.52 -15.17
C GLY A 121 17.14 20.58 -14.42
N LEU A 122 17.80 21.52 -13.76
CA LEU A 122 17.16 22.52 -12.89
C LEU A 122 17.56 23.92 -13.31
N VAL A 123 16.62 24.89 -13.24
CA VAL A 123 16.90 26.32 -13.52
C VAL A 123 17.61 26.98 -12.34
N SER A 124 17.30 26.52 -11.12
CA SER A 124 17.83 27.07 -9.88
C SER A 124 17.79 26.05 -8.76
N GLU A 125 18.53 26.26 -7.68
CA GLU A 125 18.51 25.44 -6.47
C GLU A 125 17.11 25.36 -5.79
N PHE A 126 16.22 26.27 -6.14
CA PHE A 126 14.83 26.31 -5.64
C PHE A 126 13.86 25.53 -6.53
N ASP A 127 14.25 25.18 -7.75
CA ASP A 127 13.41 24.39 -8.66
C ASP A 127 13.45 22.91 -8.27
N ARG A 128 12.32 22.42 -7.76
CA ARG A 128 12.16 21.02 -7.37
C ARG A 128 11.76 20.10 -8.52
N ARG A 129 11.26 20.68 -9.64
CA ARG A 129 10.78 19.92 -10.80
C ARG A 129 11.71 20.12 -11.98
N PRO A 130 12.27 19.02 -12.56
CA PRO A 130 13.10 19.10 -13.75
C PRO A 130 12.41 19.81 -14.90
N GLN A 131 13.15 20.68 -15.61
CA GLN A 131 12.60 21.49 -16.71
C GLN A 131 11.97 20.63 -17.80
N VAL A 132 12.66 19.57 -18.21
CA VAL A 132 12.20 18.65 -19.26
C VAL A 132 10.87 17.97 -18.89
N LEU A 133 10.60 17.75 -17.60
CA LEU A 133 9.31 17.24 -17.13
C LEU A 133 8.27 18.33 -16.97
N ARG A 134 8.70 19.57 -16.73
CA ARG A 134 7.81 20.73 -16.62
C ARG A 134 7.21 21.09 -17.97
N TYR A 135 8.02 21.05 -19.02
CA TYR A 135 7.59 21.36 -20.38
C TYR A 135 7.13 20.12 -21.18
N ASN A 136 7.30 18.93 -20.62
CA ASN A 136 6.97 17.63 -21.21
C ASN A 136 7.69 17.43 -22.57
N ASP A 137 8.94 17.88 -22.67
CA ASP A 137 9.78 17.85 -23.88
C ASP A 137 11.02 16.95 -23.73
N PHE A 138 11.01 16.04 -22.74
CA PHE A 138 12.16 15.21 -22.39
C PHE A 138 12.61 14.33 -23.56
N TYR A 139 11.65 13.63 -24.19
CA TYR A 139 11.96 12.76 -25.31
C TYR A 139 12.30 13.56 -26.57
N ASP A 140 11.64 14.69 -26.81
CA ASP A 140 11.91 15.55 -27.98
C ASP A 140 13.35 16.09 -27.96
N ARG A 141 13.87 16.37 -26.77
CA ARG A 141 15.22 16.90 -26.59
C ARG A 141 16.32 15.85 -26.57
N PHE A 142 16.05 14.67 -26.00
CA PHE A 142 17.06 13.66 -25.70
C PHE A 142 16.72 12.26 -26.22
N GLY A 143 15.77 12.10 -27.15
CA GLY A 143 15.23 10.81 -27.56
C GLY A 143 16.30 9.79 -27.98
N SER A 144 17.27 10.20 -28.80
CA SER A 144 18.38 9.32 -29.24
C SER A 144 19.24 8.84 -28.05
N ASP A 145 19.56 9.75 -27.13
CA ASP A 145 20.40 9.43 -25.96
C ASP A 145 19.61 8.55 -24.97
N ILE A 146 18.30 8.81 -24.79
CA ILE A 146 17.39 8.00 -23.99
C ILE A 146 17.34 6.58 -24.53
N GLU A 147 17.16 6.40 -25.83
CA GLU A 147 17.11 5.06 -26.43
C GLU A 147 18.44 4.31 -26.30
N GLN A 148 19.57 4.98 -26.52
CA GLN A 148 20.88 4.38 -26.29
C GLN A 148 21.08 3.97 -24.83
N HIS A 149 20.64 4.80 -23.89
CA HIS A 149 20.72 4.53 -22.47
C HIS A 149 19.84 3.33 -22.07
N LEU A 150 18.60 3.28 -22.55
CA LEU A 150 17.70 2.15 -22.32
C LEU A 150 18.24 0.85 -22.95
N ASN A 151 18.78 0.92 -24.15
CA ASN A 151 19.41 -0.23 -24.82
C ASN A 151 20.64 -0.74 -24.05
N LYS A 152 21.36 0.14 -23.36
CA LYS A 152 22.52 -0.23 -22.56
C LYS A 152 22.16 -0.90 -21.23
N TYR A 153 21.14 -0.40 -20.53
CA TYR A 153 20.85 -0.82 -19.17
C TYR A 153 19.61 -1.74 -19.03
N CYS A 154 18.66 -1.69 -19.97
CA CYS A 154 17.49 -2.58 -19.99
C CYS A 154 17.75 -3.87 -20.81
N VAL A 155 18.95 -4.43 -20.76
CA VAL A 155 19.29 -5.71 -21.42
C VAL A 155 18.94 -6.90 -20.55
N SER A 156 19.00 -6.75 -19.22
CA SER A 156 18.58 -7.77 -18.25
C SER A 156 18.17 -7.13 -16.94
N ALA A 157 17.38 -7.84 -16.14
CA ALA A 157 16.98 -7.43 -14.81
C ALA A 157 18.19 -7.10 -13.92
N ASP A 158 19.22 -7.96 -13.92
CA ASP A 158 20.43 -7.77 -13.13
C ASP A 158 21.21 -6.52 -13.51
N THR A 159 21.37 -6.29 -14.82
CA THR A 159 22.09 -5.10 -15.33
C THR A 159 21.36 -3.83 -14.89
N LEU A 160 20.06 -3.78 -15.06
CA LEU A 160 19.25 -2.64 -14.65
C LEU A 160 19.25 -2.46 -13.13
N HIS A 161 19.07 -3.54 -12.37
CA HIS A 161 19.11 -3.52 -10.91
C HIS A 161 20.45 -2.99 -10.37
N CYS A 162 21.58 -3.49 -10.88
CA CYS A 162 22.92 -3.01 -10.51
C CYS A 162 23.09 -1.51 -10.82
N TYR A 163 22.61 -1.05 -11.98
CA TYR A 163 22.65 0.35 -12.34
C TYR A 163 21.82 1.21 -11.37
N LEU A 164 20.58 0.80 -11.08
CA LEU A 164 19.70 1.52 -10.15
C LEU A 164 20.29 1.59 -8.72
N LEU A 165 20.91 0.51 -8.24
CA LEU A 165 21.60 0.51 -6.93
C LEU A 165 22.77 1.49 -6.92
N LYS A 166 23.57 1.54 -8.00
CA LYS A 166 24.67 2.50 -8.15
C LYS A 166 24.16 3.94 -8.11
N GLN A 167 23.09 4.24 -8.85
CA GLN A 167 22.47 5.57 -8.86
C GLN A 167 21.88 5.92 -7.50
N ALA A 168 21.18 4.98 -6.87
CA ALA A 168 20.62 5.17 -5.53
C ALA A 168 21.71 5.49 -4.50
N SER A 169 22.85 4.78 -4.53
CA SER A 169 23.98 5.02 -3.63
C SER A 169 24.67 6.36 -3.89
N ALA A 170 24.86 6.74 -5.16
CA ALA A 170 25.52 7.99 -5.54
C ALA A 170 24.70 9.25 -5.22
N HIS A 171 23.38 9.11 -5.16
CA HIS A 171 22.45 10.23 -5.02
C HIS A 171 21.58 10.17 -3.77
N TYR A 172 21.82 9.22 -2.86
CA TYR A 172 21.02 9.02 -1.66
C TYR A 172 20.76 10.35 -0.91
N SER A 173 19.53 10.54 -0.48
CA SER A 173 19.02 11.74 0.21
C SER A 173 19.14 13.08 -0.54
N LYS A 174 19.63 13.11 -1.78
CA LYS A 174 19.56 14.35 -2.57
C LYS A 174 18.10 14.72 -2.84
N VAL A 175 17.83 16.03 -2.82
CA VAL A 175 16.49 16.55 -3.06
C VAL A 175 16.04 16.20 -4.48
N ASN A 176 14.86 15.62 -4.60
CA ASN A 176 14.19 15.36 -5.87
C ASN A 176 12.67 15.53 -5.69
N SER A 177 11.94 15.70 -6.80
CA SER A 177 10.49 15.88 -6.80
C SER A 177 9.71 14.69 -7.38
N ILE A 178 10.40 13.60 -7.71
CA ILE A 178 9.82 12.46 -8.44
C ILE A 178 9.42 11.34 -7.49
N PHE A 179 10.30 10.98 -6.57
CA PHE A 179 10.09 9.89 -5.62
C PHE A 179 10.62 10.25 -4.22
N MET A 180 10.19 9.49 -3.23
CA MET A 180 10.72 9.59 -1.86
C MET A 180 11.84 8.57 -1.65
N TRP A 181 12.96 9.03 -1.08
CA TRP A 181 14.04 8.14 -0.68
C TRP A 181 13.58 7.16 0.39
N ARG A 182 13.97 5.91 0.22
CA ARG A 182 13.84 4.84 1.22
C ARG A 182 15.17 4.12 1.32
N GLN A 183 15.38 3.39 2.41
CA GLN A 183 16.54 2.54 2.56
C GLN A 183 16.46 1.37 1.55
N GLY A 184 17.35 1.36 0.58
CA GLY A 184 17.39 0.40 -0.52
C GLY A 184 16.29 0.59 -1.59
N LEU A 185 16.26 -0.31 -2.56
CA LEU A 185 15.18 -0.37 -3.55
C LEU A 185 13.94 -1.08 -2.96
N PRO A 186 12.72 -0.58 -3.21
CA PRO A 186 11.51 -1.26 -2.79
C PRO A 186 11.46 -2.70 -3.31
N GLU A 187 10.97 -3.63 -2.50
CA GLU A 187 10.83 -5.04 -2.89
C GLU A 187 9.97 -5.19 -4.15
N SER A 188 8.88 -4.42 -4.25
CA SER A 188 8.03 -4.36 -5.45
C SER A 188 8.78 -3.94 -6.71
N LEU A 189 9.80 -3.08 -6.61
CA LEU A 189 10.64 -2.73 -7.76
C LEU A 189 11.57 -3.89 -8.14
N LYS A 190 12.15 -4.60 -7.18
CA LYS A 190 12.97 -5.79 -7.46
C LYS A 190 12.15 -6.87 -8.16
N ILE A 191 10.95 -7.16 -7.66
CA ILE A 191 10.02 -8.12 -8.24
C ILE A 191 9.57 -7.66 -9.63
N LEU A 192 9.27 -6.38 -9.82
CA LEU A 192 8.97 -5.82 -11.14
C LEU A 192 10.09 -6.12 -12.14
N LEU A 193 11.34 -5.88 -11.78
CA LEU A 193 12.49 -6.11 -12.67
C LEU A 193 12.70 -7.61 -12.96
N GLU A 194 12.53 -8.45 -11.96
CA GLU A 194 12.77 -9.91 -12.04
C GLU A 194 11.78 -10.61 -12.99
N TYR A 195 10.50 -10.23 -12.93
CA TYR A 195 9.43 -10.92 -13.64
C TYR A 195 8.93 -10.18 -14.90
N THR A 196 9.50 -9.02 -15.24
CA THR A 196 9.08 -8.25 -16.40
C THR A 196 9.97 -8.53 -17.61
N CYS A 197 9.34 -8.67 -18.80
CA CYS A 197 10.06 -8.63 -20.05
C CYS A 197 10.73 -7.25 -20.21
N MET A 198 12.05 -7.23 -20.42
CA MET A 198 12.81 -5.98 -20.54
C MET A 198 12.38 -5.14 -21.74
N ASP A 199 11.92 -5.75 -22.83
CA ASP A 199 11.40 -5.03 -23.98
C ASP A 199 10.09 -4.30 -23.66
N ASN A 200 9.18 -4.93 -22.91
CA ASN A 200 7.94 -4.30 -22.44
C ASN A 200 8.25 -3.11 -21.53
N LEU A 201 9.19 -3.31 -20.60
CA LEU A 201 9.63 -2.25 -19.69
C LEU A 201 10.26 -1.07 -20.44
N ARG A 202 11.13 -1.35 -21.41
CA ARG A 202 11.76 -0.33 -22.25
C ARG A 202 10.73 0.47 -23.03
N GLN A 203 9.78 -0.21 -23.69
CA GLN A 203 8.70 0.47 -24.42
C GLN A 203 7.89 1.40 -23.50
N PHE A 204 7.53 0.94 -22.32
CA PHE A 204 6.78 1.76 -21.38
C PHE A 204 7.58 2.95 -20.84
N LEU A 205 8.89 2.77 -20.57
CA LEU A 205 9.78 3.86 -20.17
C LEU A 205 9.93 4.93 -21.26
N VAL A 206 9.96 4.53 -22.53
CA VAL A 206 9.93 5.48 -23.67
C VAL A 206 8.62 6.28 -23.68
N LEU A 207 7.47 5.65 -23.43
CA LEU A 207 6.19 6.36 -23.31
C LEU A 207 6.22 7.35 -22.13
N MET A 208 6.78 6.96 -20.99
CA MET A 208 6.95 7.87 -19.85
C MET A 208 7.85 9.07 -20.20
N CYS A 209 8.92 8.87 -21.00
CA CYS A 209 9.77 9.96 -21.47
C CYS A 209 9.03 10.91 -22.42
N LYS A 210 8.11 10.40 -23.24
CA LYS A 210 7.28 11.17 -24.17
C LYS A 210 6.18 11.96 -23.47
N ASP A 211 5.49 11.37 -22.50
CA ASP A 211 4.43 12.03 -21.74
C ASP A 211 4.47 11.65 -20.24
N TYR A 212 5.48 12.18 -19.53
CA TYR A 212 5.60 11.98 -18.10
C TYR A 212 4.41 12.56 -17.32
N ALA A 213 3.82 13.64 -17.81
CA ALA A 213 2.73 14.32 -17.11
C ALA A 213 1.49 13.42 -16.96
N SER A 214 1.15 12.65 -17.99
CA SER A 214 0.02 11.71 -17.97
C SER A 214 0.34 10.36 -17.30
N LEU A 215 1.62 9.91 -17.37
CA LEU A 215 2.03 8.55 -16.98
C LEU A 215 2.79 8.48 -15.63
N ARG A 216 2.98 9.58 -14.93
CA ARG A 216 3.65 9.59 -13.61
C ARG A 216 2.81 9.02 -12.48
N ASP A 217 1.49 8.90 -12.68
CA ASP A 217 0.48 8.51 -11.70
C ASP A 217 -0.51 7.51 -12.32
N GLY A 218 -1.32 6.87 -11.47
CA GLY A 218 -2.38 5.97 -11.91
C GLY A 218 -1.90 4.54 -12.17
N PHE A 219 -0.75 4.18 -11.64
CA PHE A 219 -0.29 2.79 -11.66
C PHE A 219 -1.19 1.91 -10.76
N PRO A 220 -1.43 0.66 -11.18
CA PRO A 220 -2.23 -0.29 -10.41
C PRO A 220 -1.72 -0.47 -8.99
N ASP A 221 -2.63 -0.77 -8.06
CA ASP A 221 -2.36 -0.80 -6.62
C ASP A 221 -1.37 -1.89 -6.21
N ILE A 222 -1.49 -3.07 -6.83
CA ILE A 222 -0.68 -4.24 -6.48
C ILE A 222 -0.10 -4.94 -7.71
N LEU A 223 0.99 -5.66 -7.48
CA LEU A 223 1.53 -6.66 -8.40
C LEU A 223 1.43 -8.03 -7.75
N VAL A 224 1.11 -9.03 -8.55
CA VAL A 224 0.95 -10.43 -8.15
C VAL A 224 1.82 -11.29 -9.05
N VAL A 225 2.61 -12.18 -8.44
CA VAL A 225 3.38 -13.19 -9.16
C VAL A 225 2.70 -14.54 -8.98
N ASP A 226 2.32 -15.13 -10.09
CA ASP A 226 1.70 -16.45 -10.18
C ASP A 226 2.43 -17.29 -11.22
N ASN A 227 3.01 -18.42 -10.83
CA ASN A 227 3.74 -19.32 -11.73
C ASN A 227 4.74 -18.59 -12.66
N ASN A 228 5.59 -17.73 -12.11
CA ASN A 228 6.54 -16.88 -12.83
C ASN A 228 5.93 -15.84 -13.80
N THR A 229 4.63 -15.62 -13.72
CA THR A 229 3.95 -14.58 -14.48
C THR A 229 3.62 -13.40 -13.57
N LEU A 230 4.04 -12.20 -13.97
CA LEU A 230 3.72 -10.97 -13.28
C LEU A 230 2.44 -10.37 -13.88
N ARG A 231 1.46 -10.09 -13.02
CA ARG A 231 0.31 -9.27 -13.38
C ARG A 231 0.11 -8.12 -12.41
N PHE A 232 -0.42 -7.03 -12.91
CA PHE A 232 -0.83 -5.89 -12.12
C PHE A 232 -2.32 -5.92 -11.88
N GLU A 233 -2.75 -5.47 -10.71
CA GLU A 233 -4.17 -5.38 -10.38
C GLU A 233 -4.50 -4.03 -9.75
N GLU A 234 -5.49 -3.37 -10.33
CA GLU A 234 -6.17 -2.20 -9.78
C GLU A 234 -7.31 -2.68 -8.89
N ILE A 235 -7.28 -2.31 -7.63
CA ILE A 235 -8.26 -2.79 -6.64
C ILE A 235 -9.42 -1.80 -6.52
N LYS A 236 -10.65 -2.31 -6.57
CA LYS A 236 -11.86 -1.51 -6.43
C LYS A 236 -12.78 -2.10 -5.36
N ALA A 237 -12.95 -1.36 -4.27
CA ALA A 237 -13.96 -1.65 -3.26
C ALA A 237 -15.36 -1.24 -3.75
N PRO A 238 -16.44 -1.75 -3.13
CA PRO A 238 -17.80 -1.33 -3.46
C PRO A 238 -17.99 0.18 -3.35
N GLY A 239 -18.41 0.81 -4.43
CA GLY A 239 -18.58 2.26 -4.54
C GLY A 239 -17.38 3.02 -5.10
N ASP A 240 -16.23 2.39 -5.27
CA ASP A 240 -15.07 3.02 -5.89
C ASP A 240 -15.27 3.22 -7.39
N GLN A 241 -14.62 4.26 -7.90
CA GLN A 241 -14.62 4.59 -9.32
C GLN A 241 -13.19 4.55 -9.87
N LEU A 242 -13.06 4.15 -11.13
CA LEU A 242 -11.81 4.26 -11.86
C LEU A 242 -11.56 5.74 -12.22
N ARG A 243 -10.32 6.21 -12.01
CA ARG A 243 -9.92 7.57 -12.37
C ARG A 243 -9.34 7.59 -13.78
N ARG A 244 -9.39 8.74 -14.46
CA ARG A 244 -8.88 8.89 -15.82
C ARG A 244 -7.38 8.54 -15.92
N ASN A 245 -6.56 9.00 -14.99
CA ASN A 245 -5.13 8.66 -14.98
C ASN A 245 -4.88 7.15 -14.80
N GLN A 246 -5.71 6.45 -14.02
CA GLN A 246 -5.64 4.99 -13.91
C GLN A 246 -6.00 4.32 -15.23
N LEU A 247 -7.07 4.78 -15.91
CA LEU A 247 -7.44 4.30 -17.24
C LEU A 247 -6.27 4.41 -18.23
N ILE A 248 -5.68 5.61 -18.35
CA ILE A 248 -4.57 5.88 -19.28
C ILE A 248 -3.38 4.96 -18.98
N THR A 249 -2.94 4.90 -17.73
CA THR A 249 -1.79 4.09 -17.33
C THR A 249 -2.05 2.60 -17.57
N ILE A 250 -3.24 2.08 -17.24
CA ILE A 250 -3.62 0.69 -17.50
C ILE A 250 -3.60 0.40 -19.00
N GLN A 251 -4.17 1.27 -19.82
CA GLN A 251 -4.18 1.07 -21.29
C GLN A 251 -2.76 1.06 -21.86
N ARG A 252 -1.90 1.99 -21.43
CA ARG A 252 -0.50 2.07 -21.88
C ARG A 252 0.34 0.87 -21.43
N LEU A 253 0.15 0.41 -20.20
CA LEU A 253 0.80 -0.83 -19.71
C LEU A 253 0.38 -2.02 -20.58
N ARG A 254 -0.93 -2.20 -20.84
CA ARG A 254 -1.45 -3.27 -21.72
C ARG A 254 -0.89 -3.19 -23.14
N GLN A 255 -0.80 -2.00 -23.73
CA GLN A 255 -0.20 -1.78 -25.04
C GLN A 255 1.28 -2.18 -25.10
N CYS A 256 2.01 -2.02 -24.00
CA CYS A 256 3.39 -2.47 -23.87
C CYS A 256 3.52 -3.95 -23.50
N GLY A 257 2.43 -4.72 -23.47
CA GLY A 257 2.45 -6.16 -23.22
C GLY A 257 2.44 -6.55 -21.74
N PHE A 258 2.15 -5.64 -20.82
CA PHE A 258 1.93 -5.99 -19.40
C PHE A 258 0.54 -6.57 -19.20
N GLU A 259 0.45 -7.59 -18.36
CA GLU A 259 -0.83 -8.09 -17.88
C GLU A 259 -1.36 -7.17 -16.78
N VAL A 260 -2.52 -6.54 -17.01
CA VAL A 260 -3.16 -5.63 -16.06
C VAL A 260 -4.64 -5.94 -15.96
N GLY A 261 -5.09 -6.29 -14.77
CA GLY A 261 -6.49 -6.54 -14.43
C GLY A 261 -7.09 -5.47 -13.53
N ILE A 262 -8.42 -5.55 -13.39
CA ILE A 262 -9.18 -4.84 -12.35
C ILE A 262 -9.78 -5.90 -11.45
N THR A 263 -9.56 -5.76 -10.15
CA THR A 263 -10.07 -6.67 -9.12
C THR A 263 -11.14 -5.97 -8.30
N GLN A 264 -12.37 -6.47 -8.37
CA GLN A 264 -13.46 -6.01 -7.52
C GLN A 264 -13.44 -6.74 -6.19
N VAL A 265 -13.63 -6.01 -5.10
CA VAL A 265 -13.73 -6.57 -3.76
C VAL A 265 -15.20 -6.64 -3.38
N ASN A 266 -15.62 -7.81 -2.91
CA ASN A 266 -16.90 -7.99 -2.24
C ASN A 266 -16.65 -8.24 -0.75
N TRP A 267 -17.34 -7.48 0.11
CA TRP A 267 -17.24 -7.66 1.55
C TRP A 267 -17.98 -8.89 2.02
N TYR A 268 -17.32 -9.70 2.84
CA TYR A 268 -17.94 -10.81 3.51
C TYR A 268 -17.24 -11.06 4.85
N HIS A 269 -17.84 -11.84 5.74
CA HIS A 269 -17.17 -12.27 6.95
C HIS A 269 -16.35 -13.54 6.67
N ASP A 270 -15.01 -13.44 6.75
CA ASP A 270 -14.11 -14.58 6.51
C ASP A 270 -13.90 -15.37 7.81
N PRO A 271 -14.50 -16.59 7.95
CA PRO A 271 -14.32 -17.38 9.16
C PRO A 271 -12.86 -17.84 9.36
N LEU A 272 -12.04 -17.84 8.31
CA LEU A 272 -10.63 -18.22 8.35
C LEU A 272 -9.67 -17.04 8.40
N GLN A 273 -10.19 -15.81 8.58
CA GLN A 273 -9.34 -14.64 8.77
C GLN A 273 -8.43 -14.85 9.98
N PRO A 274 -7.08 -14.75 9.82
CA PRO A 274 -6.18 -14.85 10.95
C PRO A 274 -6.25 -13.61 11.84
N TYR A 275 -6.32 -13.81 13.14
CA TYR A 275 -6.23 -12.78 14.16
C TYR A 275 -5.01 -13.06 15.04
N VAL A 276 -4.20 -12.05 15.33
CA VAL A 276 -3.14 -12.11 16.33
C VAL A 276 -3.50 -11.19 17.47
N VAL A 277 -3.82 -11.78 18.61
CA VAL A 277 -4.10 -11.06 19.84
C VAL A 277 -2.78 -10.75 20.51
N VAL A 278 -2.52 -9.49 20.74
CA VAL A 278 -1.27 -8.98 21.28
C VAL A 278 -1.54 -8.21 22.56
N ASP A 279 -0.70 -8.44 23.53
CA ASP A 279 -0.59 -7.61 24.73
C ASP A 279 0.87 -7.31 24.99
N ILE A 280 1.17 -6.14 25.59
CA ILE A 280 2.53 -5.71 25.89
C ILE A 280 2.64 -5.15 27.29
N GLU A 281 3.79 -5.39 27.93
CA GLU A 281 4.20 -4.65 29.11
C GLU A 281 5.26 -3.60 28.75
N THR A 282 5.27 -2.49 29.46
CA THR A 282 6.08 -1.32 29.09
C THR A 282 6.68 -0.62 30.30
N THR A 283 7.71 0.20 30.10
CA THR A 283 8.29 1.06 31.15
C THR A 283 7.41 2.28 31.50
N GLY A 284 6.24 2.45 30.86
CA GLY A 284 5.29 3.54 31.10
C GLY A 284 4.34 3.80 29.95
N GLY A 285 3.42 4.75 30.07
CA GLY A 285 2.22 4.88 29.25
C GLY A 285 2.36 5.53 27.88
N GLN A 286 3.50 6.11 27.50
CA GLN A 286 3.65 6.87 26.25
C GLN A 286 4.75 6.28 25.36
N SER A 287 4.40 5.78 24.20
CA SER A 287 5.32 5.09 23.26
C SER A 287 6.48 5.96 22.77
N ALA A 288 6.31 7.29 22.73
CA ALA A 288 7.40 8.21 22.36
C ALA A 288 8.57 8.19 23.37
N TYR A 289 8.27 7.98 24.65
CA TYR A 289 9.25 8.10 25.74
C TYR A 289 9.54 6.79 26.46
N HIS A 290 8.70 5.79 26.31
CA HIS A 290 8.82 4.52 27.01
C HIS A 290 9.12 3.38 26.04
N ARG A 291 9.51 2.24 26.58
CA ARG A 291 9.94 1.07 25.82
C ARG A 291 9.14 -0.16 26.27
N ILE A 292 9.06 -1.14 25.41
CA ILE A 292 8.44 -2.45 25.70
C ILE A 292 9.37 -3.26 26.59
N THR A 293 8.80 -3.98 27.55
CA THR A 293 9.49 -4.91 28.47
C THR A 293 9.06 -6.35 28.30
N GLU A 294 7.86 -6.60 27.77
CA GLU A 294 7.36 -7.93 27.42
C GLU A 294 6.39 -7.82 26.24
N VAL A 295 6.33 -8.83 25.39
CA VAL A 295 5.32 -9.00 24.34
C VAL A 295 4.76 -10.40 24.44
N GLY A 296 3.42 -10.53 24.46
CA GLY A 296 2.68 -11.78 24.37
C GLY A 296 1.77 -11.77 23.16
N MET A 297 1.77 -12.86 22.38
CA MET A 297 0.96 -12.96 21.16
C MET A 297 0.28 -14.33 21.06
N VAL A 298 -1.00 -14.34 20.70
CA VAL A 298 -1.80 -15.54 20.44
C VAL A 298 -2.41 -15.44 19.06
N LYS A 299 -2.17 -16.41 18.19
CA LYS A 299 -2.74 -16.46 16.83
C LYS A 299 -3.97 -17.35 16.79
N LEU A 300 -5.08 -16.81 16.30
CA LEU A 300 -6.33 -17.52 16.10
C LEU A 300 -6.67 -17.62 14.62
N ILE A 301 -7.16 -18.78 14.17
CA ILE A 301 -7.78 -19.00 12.86
C ILE A 301 -9.04 -19.82 13.07
N GLY A 302 -10.17 -19.38 12.54
CA GLY A 302 -11.45 -20.08 12.76
C GLY A 302 -11.87 -20.16 14.23
N GLY A 303 -11.44 -19.20 15.05
CA GLY A 303 -11.66 -19.20 16.50
C GLY A 303 -10.72 -20.13 17.30
N GLU A 304 -9.92 -20.97 16.64
CA GLU A 304 -8.98 -21.89 17.29
C GLU A 304 -7.59 -21.26 17.43
N GLU A 305 -6.93 -21.51 18.57
CA GLU A 305 -5.55 -21.10 18.78
C GLU A 305 -4.60 -22.02 17.98
N VAL A 306 -3.87 -21.44 17.03
CA VAL A 306 -2.94 -22.17 16.16
C VAL A 306 -1.48 -21.93 16.52
N ALA A 307 -1.16 -20.84 17.21
CA ALA A 307 0.20 -20.54 17.64
C ALA A 307 0.19 -19.51 18.78
N ARG A 308 1.27 -19.53 19.58
CA ARG A 308 1.57 -18.48 20.58
C ARG A 308 3.04 -18.12 20.56
N TRP A 309 3.35 -16.89 20.93
CA TRP A 309 4.70 -16.38 21.05
C TRP A 309 4.81 -15.41 22.22
N GLN A 310 5.92 -15.44 22.94
CA GLN A 310 6.18 -14.55 24.07
C GLN A 310 7.67 -14.27 24.19
N SER A 311 8.04 -13.05 24.55
CA SER A 311 9.40 -12.70 24.95
C SER A 311 9.41 -11.56 25.94
N LEU A 312 10.27 -11.66 26.97
CA LEU A 312 10.77 -10.49 27.68
C LEU A 312 11.66 -9.70 26.72
N ILE A 313 11.64 -8.38 26.86
CA ILE A 313 12.40 -7.46 26.02
C ILE A 313 13.26 -6.57 26.92
N ASN A 314 14.55 -6.47 26.63
CA ASN A 314 15.42 -5.51 27.30
C ASN A 314 15.08 -4.09 26.80
N PRO A 315 14.48 -3.23 27.63
CA PRO A 315 14.08 -1.89 27.22
C PRO A 315 15.27 -0.93 27.06
N GLN A 316 16.50 -1.38 27.37
CA GLN A 316 17.73 -0.59 27.41
C GLN A 316 17.61 0.67 28.30
N ARG A 317 16.81 0.58 29.34
CA ARG A 317 16.58 1.65 30.31
C ARG A 317 16.01 1.07 31.62
N HIS A 318 16.11 1.82 32.70
CA HIS A 318 15.56 1.46 33.98
C HIS A 318 14.03 1.36 33.95
N ILE A 319 13.47 0.31 34.57
CA ILE A 319 12.04 0.10 34.77
C ILE A 319 11.65 0.78 36.10
N PRO A 320 10.74 1.79 36.05
CA PRO A 320 10.31 2.46 37.30
C PRO A 320 9.70 1.46 38.26
N SER A 321 10.02 1.60 39.56
CA SER A 321 9.57 0.69 40.60
C SER A 321 8.04 0.53 40.70
N ARG A 322 7.29 1.56 40.34
CA ARG A 322 5.83 1.48 40.22
C ARG A 322 5.40 0.51 39.11
N ILE A 323 6.14 0.46 38.00
CA ILE A 323 5.87 -0.46 36.87
C ILE A 323 6.21 -1.89 37.32
N THR A 324 7.37 -2.09 37.94
CA THR A 324 7.75 -3.40 38.50
C THR A 324 6.70 -3.93 39.48
N GLN A 325 6.15 -3.06 40.35
CA GLN A 325 5.05 -3.45 41.26
C GLN A 325 3.76 -3.85 40.50
N LEU A 326 3.49 -3.24 39.34
CA LEU A 326 2.31 -3.52 38.55
C LEU A 326 2.45 -4.81 37.74
N THR A 327 3.57 -4.97 37.06
CA THR A 327 3.79 -6.04 36.04
C THR A 327 4.57 -7.23 36.62
N GLY A 328 5.23 -7.06 37.73
CA GLY A 328 6.19 -8.03 38.26
C GLY A 328 7.53 -8.09 37.53
N ILE A 329 7.70 -7.31 36.44
CA ILE A 329 8.91 -7.32 35.62
C ILE A 329 9.94 -6.35 36.21
N SER A 330 11.11 -6.87 36.59
CA SER A 330 12.24 -6.10 37.12
C SER A 330 13.36 -5.91 36.14
N ASP A 331 14.27 -4.96 36.43
CA ASP A 331 15.48 -4.76 35.60
C ASP A 331 16.32 -6.05 35.49
N ASP A 332 16.43 -6.83 36.57
CA ASP A 332 17.18 -8.09 36.57
C ASP A 332 16.59 -9.14 35.62
N MET A 333 15.27 -9.19 35.51
CA MET A 333 14.57 -10.12 34.62
C MET A 333 14.83 -9.82 33.15
N VAL A 334 14.97 -8.56 32.77
CA VAL A 334 15.17 -8.13 31.38
C VAL A 334 16.63 -7.90 31.01
N ALA A 335 17.56 -7.95 31.96
CA ALA A 335 18.97 -7.66 31.72
C ALA A 335 19.61 -8.56 30.65
N GLY A 336 19.24 -9.85 30.63
CA GLY A 336 19.68 -10.86 29.66
C GLY A 336 18.68 -11.12 28.52
N ALA A 337 17.57 -10.40 28.47
CA ALA A 337 16.57 -10.54 27.42
C ALA A 337 17.01 -9.87 26.11
N PRO A 338 16.52 -10.32 24.96
CA PRO A 338 16.80 -9.67 23.68
C PRO A 338 16.29 -8.24 23.67
N VAL A 339 16.97 -7.36 22.92
CA VAL A 339 16.45 -6.02 22.60
C VAL A 339 15.39 -6.13 21.51
N PHE A 340 14.53 -5.11 21.37
CA PHE A 340 13.43 -5.15 20.39
C PHE A 340 13.91 -5.43 18.95
N ALA A 341 15.08 -4.89 18.57
CA ALA A 341 15.66 -5.13 17.24
C ALA A 341 15.92 -6.61 16.94
N GLU A 342 16.24 -7.42 17.96
CA GLU A 342 16.53 -8.85 17.80
C GLU A 342 15.27 -9.71 17.63
N VAL A 343 14.10 -9.22 18.07
CA VAL A 343 12.80 -9.92 17.98
C VAL A 343 11.86 -9.28 16.96
N ALA A 344 12.26 -8.19 16.34
CA ALA A 344 11.41 -7.45 15.39
C ALA A 344 10.97 -8.32 14.21
N GLU A 345 11.88 -9.16 13.67
CA GLU A 345 11.57 -10.07 12.58
C GLU A 345 10.57 -11.14 12.98
N ASP A 346 10.67 -11.69 14.19
CA ASP A 346 9.72 -12.66 14.72
C ASP A 346 8.32 -12.06 14.88
N ILE A 347 8.23 -10.83 15.44
CA ILE A 347 6.97 -10.10 15.60
C ILE A 347 6.35 -9.79 14.24
N GLU A 348 7.16 -9.34 13.27
CA GLU A 348 6.73 -9.09 11.89
C GLU A 348 6.16 -10.36 11.24
N ALA A 349 6.90 -11.47 11.32
CA ALA A 349 6.52 -12.77 10.76
C ALA A 349 5.25 -13.32 11.43
N PHE A 350 5.17 -13.25 12.76
CA PHE A 350 4.04 -13.79 13.52
C PHE A 350 2.74 -13.02 13.21
N THR A 351 2.82 -11.70 13.03
CA THR A 351 1.66 -10.83 12.75
C THR A 351 1.34 -10.67 11.27
N LYS A 352 2.20 -11.20 10.38
CA LYS A 352 2.04 -11.08 8.93
C LYS A 352 0.69 -11.63 8.47
N ASP A 353 0.04 -10.91 7.56
CA ASP A 353 -1.24 -11.27 6.94
C ASP A 353 -2.39 -11.55 7.94
N SER A 354 -2.29 -10.99 9.15
CA SER A 354 -3.25 -11.14 10.23
C SER A 354 -3.83 -9.79 10.67
N VAL A 355 -4.98 -9.83 11.33
CA VAL A 355 -5.54 -8.69 12.04
C VAL A 355 -4.87 -8.56 13.40
N PHE A 356 -4.32 -7.41 13.71
CA PHE A 356 -3.76 -7.09 15.02
C PHE A 356 -4.89 -6.77 16.01
N VAL A 357 -5.03 -7.60 17.02
CA VAL A 357 -6.07 -7.50 18.06
C VAL A 357 -5.41 -7.14 19.38
N ALA A 358 -5.99 -6.21 20.12
CA ALA A 358 -5.60 -5.98 21.52
C ALA A 358 -6.77 -5.43 22.34
N HIS A 359 -6.64 -5.52 23.67
CA HIS A 359 -7.58 -4.90 24.57
C HIS A 359 -7.18 -3.44 24.80
N ASN A 360 -7.81 -2.50 24.09
CA ASN A 360 -7.37 -1.11 23.90
C ASN A 360 -6.24 -0.97 22.84
N VAL A 361 -6.50 -1.49 21.66
CA VAL A 361 -5.55 -1.69 20.57
C VAL A 361 -4.63 -0.50 20.24
N ASN A 362 -5.04 0.74 20.48
CA ASN A 362 -4.22 1.90 20.16
C ASN A 362 -2.98 2.02 21.05
N PHE A 363 -3.02 1.46 22.27
CA PHE A 363 -1.88 1.41 23.17
C PHE A 363 -0.82 0.42 22.64
N ASP A 364 -1.17 -0.84 22.53
CA ASP A 364 -0.24 -1.91 22.13
C ASP A 364 0.29 -1.68 20.71
N TYR A 365 -0.61 -1.40 19.78
CA TYR A 365 -0.25 -1.10 18.41
C TYR A 365 0.65 0.15 18.29
N GLY A 366 0.39 1.17 19.10
CA GLY A 366 1.19 2.39 19.14
C GLY A 366 2.63 2.16 19.58
N PHE A 367 2.83 1.31 20.59
CA PHE A 367 4.16 0.92 21.05
C PHE A 367 4.91 0.06 20.04
N ILE A 368 4.28 -1.01 19.54
CA ILE A 368 4.88 -1.87 18.50
C ILE A 368 5.29 -1.03 17.28
N LYS A 369 4.38 -0.20 16.76
CA LYS A 369 4.67 0.69 15.63
C LYS A 369 5.83 1.65 15.91
N GLN A 370 5.92 2.19 17.13
CA GLN A 370 6.99 3.10 17.52
C GLN A 370 8.34 2.39 17.65
N GLU A 371 8.37 1.15 18.13
CA GLU A 371 9.60 0.36 18.18
C GLU A 371 10.10 0.01 16.78
N PHE A 372 9.20 -0.37 15.85
CA PHE A 372 9.58 -0.56 14.44
C PHE A 372 10.10 0.74 13.80
N ALA A 373 9.44 1.88 14.08
CA ALA A 373 9.89 3.18 13.56
C ALA A 373 11.29 3.59 14.05
N ARG A 374 11.69 3.17 15.27
CA ARG A 374 13.07 3.37 15.77
C ARG A 374 14.12 2.56 15.02
N LEU A 375 13.68 1.52 14.30
CA LEU A 375 14.53 0.69 13.43
C LEU A 375 14.42 1.12 11.96
N ASP A 376 13.82 2.28 11.67
CA ASP A 376 13.50 2.74 10.31
C ASP A 376 12.63 1.76 9.51
N LEU A 377 11.81 0.95 10.20
CA LEU A 377 10.90 -0.02 9.63
C LEU A 377 9.45 0.44 9.79
N ASP A 378 8.61 0.15 8.77
CA ASP A 378 7.17 0.38 8.83
C ASP A 378 6.46 -0.85 9.41
N PHE A 379 5.58 -0.64 10.38
CA PHE A 379 4.65 -1.66 10.87
C PHE A 379 3.21 -1.25 10.59
N LYS A 380 2.50 -2.05 9.78
CA LYS A 380 1.12 -1.73 9.38
C LYS A 380 0.27 -3.00 9.31
N ARG A 381 -0.75 -3.08 10.16
CA ARG A 381 -1.74 -4.17 10.23
C ARG A 381 -3.16 -3.59 10.38
N PRO A 382 -4.20 -4.27 9.88
CA PRO A 382 -5.58 -3.99 10.28
C PRO A 382 -5.70 -4.14 11.80
N LYS A 383 -6.54 -3.30 12.43
CA LYS A 383 -6.67 -3.26 13.89
C LYS A 383 -8.06 -3.68 14.34
N PHE A 384 -8.12 -4.46 15.41
CA PHE A 384 -9.36 -4.83 16.08
C PHE A 384 -9.24 -4.57 17.60
N CYS A 385 -10.14 -3.79 18.15
CA CYS A 385 -10.15 -3.45 19.58
C CYS A 385 -11.21 -4.26 20.33
N THR A 386 -10.81 -5.25 21.13
CA THR A 386 -11.77 -6.05 21.92
C THR A 386 -12.55 -5.19 22.89
N CYS A 387 -11.93 -4.22 23.58
CA CYS A 387 -12.61 -3.31 24.50
C CYS A 387 -13.76 -2.53 23.82
N ALA A 388 -13.51 -1.94 22.64
CA ALA A 388 -14.51 -1.19 21.88
C ALA A 388 -15.65 -2.11 21.37
N ARG A 389 -15.28 -3.29 20.88
CA ARG A 389 -16.24 -4.27 20.36
C ARG A 389 -17.08 -4.90 21.49
N MET A 390 -16.50 -5.16 22.66
CA MET A 390 -17.25 -5.63 23.84
C MET A 390 -18.30 -4.61 24.31
N ARG A 391 -17.99 -3.31 24.30
CA ARG A 391 -18.97 -2.25 24.60
C ARG A 391 -20.15 -2.27 23.65
N LYS A 392 -19.91 -2.58 22.37
CA LYS A 392 -20.97 -2.69 21.36
C LYS A 392 -21.75 -3.99 21.47
N ALA A 393 -21.08 -5.12 21.67
CA ALA A 393 -21.70 -6.45 21.71
C ALA A 393 -22.44 -6.71 23.05
N PHE A 394 -21.94 -6.19 24.16
CA PHE A 394 -22.48 -6.38 25.51
C PHE A 394 -22.63 -5.03 26.24
N PRO A 395 -23.56 -4.18 25.83
CA PRO A 395 -23.74 -2.86 26.46
C PRO A 395 -24.25 -2.96 27.90
N GLY A 396 -23.96 -1.94 28.73
CA GLY A 396 -24.51 -1.82 30.07
C GLY A 396 -23.67 -2.44 31.19
N LEU A 397 -22.47 -2.96 30.90
CA LEU A 397 -21.55 -3.45 31.91
C LEU A 397 -20.90 -2.27 32.68
N LYS A 398 -20.61 -2.47 33.98
CA LYS A 398 -20.01 -1.45 34.86
C LYS A 398 -18.59 -1.06 34.42
N SER A 399 -17.82 -1.99 33.88
CA SER A 399 -16.46 -1.79 33.44
C SER A 399 -16.17 -2.66 32.22
N TYR A 400 -15.30 -2.14 31.32
CA TYR A 400 -14.83 -2.85 30.14
C TYR A 400 -13.30 -3.03 30.17
N GLY A 401 -12.68 -2.95 31.32
CA GLY A 401 -11.29 -3.35 31.51
C GLY A 401 -11.15 -4.87 31.45
N LEU A 402 -9.98 -5.37 31.02
CA LEU A 402 -9.73 -6.80 30.78
C LEU A 402 -10.09 -7.65 31.99
N GLY A 403 -9.55 -7.33 33.18
CA GLY A 403 -9.83 -8.08 34.40
C GLY A 403 -11.31 -8.07 34.81
N ALA A 404 -12.03 -6.95 34.61
CA ALA A 404 -13.47 -6.87 34.88
C ALA A 404 -14.30 -7.73 33.92
N LEU A 405 -13.94 -7.75 32.64
CA LEU A 405 -14.60 -8.60 31.64
C LEU A 405 -14.26 -10.07 31.87
N SER A 406 -13.00 -10.40 32.19
CA SER A 406 -12.59 -11.76 32.50
C SER A 406 -13.39 -12.32 33.68
N ALA A 407 -13.54 -11.55 34.75
CA ALA A 407 -14.37 -11.92 35.92
C ALA A 407 -15.86 -12.05 35.58
N HIS A 408 -16.39 -11.20 34.67
CA HIS A 408 -17.79 -11.22 34.29
C HIS A 408 -18.18 -12.42 33.41
N PHE A 409 -17.25 -12.83 32.50
CA PHE A 409 -17.47 -13.91 31.55
C PHE A 409 -16.80 -15.24 31.95
N ASP A 410 -16.30 -15.31 33.23
CA ASP A 410 -15.61 -16.50 33.75
C ASP A 410 -14.40 -16.93 32.90
N ILE A 411 -13.66 -15.93 32.37
CA ILE A 411 -12.43 -16.13 31.62
C ILE A 411 -11.26 -16.26 32.60
N HIS A 412 -10.50 -17.36 32.44
CA HIS A 412 -9.32 -17.62 33.27
C HIS A 412 -8.23 -16.57 33.04
N LEU A 413 -7.78 -15.90 34.12
CA LEU A 413 -6.74 -14.88 34.10
C LEU A 413 -5.93 -14.99 35.40
N GLU A 414 -4.85 -15.80 35.39
CA GLU A 414 -4.05 -16.04 36.61
C GLU A 414 -3.08 -14.91 36.91
N ASN A 415 -2.28 -14.48 35.95
CA ASN A 415 -1.22 -13.51 36.14
C ASN A 415 -1.56 -12.21 35.39
N HIS A 416 -2.55 -11.47 35.86
CA HIS A 416 -2.87 -10.16 35.28
C HIS A 416 -1.63 -9.26 35.27
N HIS A 417 -1.39 -8.55 34.17
CA HIS A 417 -0.17 -7.80 33.82
C HIS A 417 1.04 -8.69 33.48
N ARG A 418 0.79 -9.86 32.89
CA ARG A 418 1.76 -10.62 32.11
C ARG A 418 1.22 -10.74 30.67
N ALA A 419 2.04 -10.29 29.72
CA ALA A 419 1.59 -10.06 28.37
C ALA A 419 0.92 -11.27 27.70
N LEU A 420 1.42 -12.49 27.90
CA LEU A 420 0.80 -13.67 27.29
C LEU A 420 -0.54 -14.03 27.93
N ASP A 421 -0.66 -13.93 29.27
CA ASP A 421 -1.89 -14.26 29.99
C ASP A 421 -3.00 -13.25 29.63
N ASP A 422 -2.66 -11.95 29.54
CA ASP A 422 -3.57 -10.90 29.12
C ASP A 422 -3.98 -11.04 27.64
N ALA A 423 -3.05 -11.43 26.75
CA ALA A 423 -3.35 -11.75 25.36
C ALA A 423 -4.31 -12.96 25.23
N GLN A 424 -4.13 -14.01 26.06
CA GLN A 424 -5.03 -15.16 26.09
C GLN A 424 -6.44 -14.77 26.55
N ALA A 425 -6.54 -13.99 27.63
CA ALA A 425 -7.84 -13.48 28.10
C ALA A 425 -8.54 -12.61 27.02
N ALA A 426 -7.77 -11.76 26.35
CA ALA A 426 -8.29 -10.95 25.24
C ALA A 426 -8.71 -11.80 24.02
N ALA A 427 -8.07 -12.97 23.79
CA ALA A 427 -8.46 -13.93 22.77
C ALA A 427 -9.82 -14.57 23.07
N GLU A 428 -10.11 -14.89 24.33
CA GLU A 428 -11.45 -15.35 24.73
C GLU A 428 -12.52 -14.27 24.52
N LEU A 429 -12.20 -13.00 24.81
CA LEU A 429 -13.12 -11.90 24.49
C LEU A 429 -13.37 -11.79 22.98
N LEU A 430 -12.36 -12.02 22.15
CA LEU A 430 -12.53 -12.03 20.69
C LEU A 430 -13.50 -13.14 20.26
N ARG A 431 -13.34 -14.36 20.78
CA ARG A 431 -14.27 -15.49 20.51
C ARG A 431 -15.71 -15.16 20.87
N LEU A 432 -15.93 -14.55 22.06
CA LEU A 432 -17.26 -14.10 22.49
C LEU A 432 -17.88 -13.06 21.55
N ILE A 433 -17.07 -12.12 21.05
CA ILE A 433 -17.52 -11.10 20.10
C ILE A 433 -17.93 -11.76 18.76
N GLN A 434 -17.11 -12.67 18.26
CA GLN A 434 -17.36 -13.39 16.99
C GLN A 434 -18.61 -14.24 17.09
N SER A 435 -18.74 -15.08 18.11
CA SER A 435 -19.93 -15.92 18.34
C SER A 435 -21.23 -15.10 18.40
N LYS A 436 -21.18 -13.89 18.99
CA LYS A 436 -22.35 -13.02 19.07
C LYS A 436 -22.72 -12.39 17.73
N ASN A 437 -21.73 -12.07 16.91
CA ASN A 437 -21.95 -11.56 15.56
C ASN A 437 -22.58 -12.62 14.66
N ASP A 438 -22.12 -13.87 14.73
CA ASP A 438 -22.66 -15.00 13.97
C ASP A 438 -24.13 -15.30 14.32
N MET A 439 -24.54 -15.08 15.56
CA MET A 439 -25.94 -15.24 15.98
C MET A 439 -26.86 -14.09 15.54
N ASN A 440 -26.31 -12.96 15.08
CA ASN A 440 -27.08 -11.79 14.65
C ASN A 440 -27.13 -11.63 13.12
N ASN A 441 -26.44 -12.47 12.37
CA ASN A 441 -26.46 -12.59 10.90
C ASN A 441 -27.30 -13.81 10.49
#